data_f5ad28215f15bcb3424d3d71f9cea5e5
#
_entry.id   f5ad28215f15bcb3424d3d71f9cea5e5
#
_cell.length_a   1.000
_cell.length_b   1.000
_cell.length_c   1.000
_cell.angle_alpha   90.00
_cell.angle_beta   90.00
_cell.angle_gamma   90.00
#
_symmetry.space_group_name_H-M   'P 1'
#
loop_
_entity.id
_entity.type
_entity.pdbx_description
1 polymer ?
#
loop_
_entity_poly.entity_id
_entity_poly.type
_entity_poly.pdbx_seq_one_letter_code
_entity_poly.pdbx_strand_id
1 'polypeptide(L)'
;MATLKNTTVNDTGFLQLPVGTTAQRPTAATGMVRWNSSLPGAEVYNGSAWVTVTSSSFTIDFLVVGGGGAGGRSGGGGGAGGFRAVSTTVSTTNSFSVTVGGGGAGGSSGLGNSGTASSLIINGVSYTAAGGGGGGGIGTDGGEPNAASGGSGGGGGHSGYGKPGGAGNTPATTPSQGNSGGGNQTFNPYPAGGGGGAGAAGGGGSGGQSGPGGAGATSSITGTSVTYAGGGGAGGSTYYPSTRGLGGAGGGGAGGSGAAGAGSNGAANTGGGGGGGTYPNTPAGYAGNGGSGGSGVVIVKIPDTYSISVSAGLVVSLNTVSGFKIYSFTGVGTGTFSIA
;
A
#
# COMPACT_ATOMS: atom_id res chain seq x y z
N MET A 1 -18.05 -42.60 39.90
CA MET A 1 -17.68 -41.37 39.21
C MET A 1 -17.09 -40.40 40.22
N ALA A 2 -15.86 -39.98 40.05
CA ALA A 2 -15.28 -38.91 40.89
C ALA A 2 -15.87 -37.57 40.47
N THR A 3 -16.49 -36.83 41.38
CA THR A 3 -17.00 -35.48 41.13
C THR A 3 -16.00 -34.48 41.66
N LEU A 4 -15.36 -33.72 40.78
CA LEU A 4 -14.52 -32.60 41.17
C LEU A 4 -15.41 -31.40 41.49
N LYS A 5 -15.37 -30.90 42.73
CA LYS A 5 -16.12 -29.73 43.17
C LYS A 5 -15.13 -28.58 43.42
N ASN A 6 -15.29 -27.44 42.73
CA ASN A 6 -14.44 -26.25 42.87
C ASN A 6 -12.95 -26.52 42.68
N THR A 7 -12.60 -27.31 41.66
CA THR A 7 -11.18 -27.65 41.38
C THR A 7 -10.63 -26.69 40.35
N THR A 8 -9.56 -25.96 40.72
CA THR A 8 -8.71 -25.22 39.78
C THR A 8 -7.63 -26.18 39.30
N VAL A 9 -7.59 -26.44 37.99
CA VAL A 9 -6.46 -27.14 37.35
C VAL A 9 -5.34 -26.13 37.15
N ASN A 10 -4.37 -26.11 38.02
CA ASN A 10 -3.19 -25.27 37.96
C ASN A 10 -1.98 -26.13 37.60
N ASP A 11 -1.88 -26.49 36.34
CA ASP A 11 -0.80 -27.32 35.80
C ASP A 11 -0.26 -26.70 34.52
N THR A 12 1.03 -26.83 34.28
CA THR A 12 1.71 -26.44 33.03
C THR A 12 1.57 -27.49 31.93
N GLY A 13 0.89 -28.61 32.19
CA GLY A 13 0.62 -29.69 31.27
C GLY A 13 -0.60 -29.45 30.38
N PHE A 14 -1.32 -30.53 30.10
CA PHE A 14 -2.53 -30.48 29.26
C PHE A 14 -3.69 -31.22 29.93
N LEU A 15 -4.91 -30.78 29.66
CA LEU A 15 -6.12 -31.51 29.99
C LEU A 15 -6.52 -32.38 28.80
N GLN A 16 -6.42 -33.72 28.93
CA GLN A 16 -6.88 -34.62 27.92
C GLN A 16 -8.40 -34.79 28.02
N LEU A 17 -9.11 -34.35 26.98
CA LEU A 17 -10.56 -34.51 26.87
C LEU A 17 -10.91 -35.98 26.56
N PRO A 18 -12.08 -36.51 27.05
CA PRO A 18 -12.61 -37.76 26.59
C PRO A 18 -12.78 -37.77 25.07
N VAL A 19 -12.26 -38.81 24.39
CA VAL A 19 -12.28 -38.95 22.93
C VAL A 19 -13.32 -40.02 22.52
N GLY A 20 -14.06 -39.74 21.44
CA GLY A 20 -14.99 -40.72 20.86
C GLY A 20 -15.67 -40.19 19.60
N THR A 21 -16.32 -41.06 18.87
CA THR A 21 -17.10 -40.73 17.67
C THR A 21 -18.41 -39.98 18.02
N THR A 22 -19.08 -39.42 17.02
CA THR A 22 -20.44 -38.85 17.21
C THR A 22 -21.43 -39.87 17.78
N ALA A 23 -21.34 -41.13 17.38
CA ALA A 23 -22.22 -42.22 17.88
C ALA A 23 -21.93 -42.58 19.35
N GLN A 24 -20.76 -42.26 19.86
CA GLN A 24 -20.30 -42.55 21.22
C GLN A 24 -20.54 -41.37 22.19
N ARG A 25 -21.40 -40.42 21.81
CA ARG A 25 -21.78 -39.33 22.72
C ARG A 25 -22.48 -39.90 23.95
N PRO A 26 -22.03 -39.52 25.15
CA PRO A 26 -22.70 -39.95 26.39
C PRO A 26 -24.12 -39.32 26.52
N THR A 27 -24.92 -39.78 27.47
CA THR A 27 -26.12 -39.07 27.89
C THR A 27 -25.73 -37.64 28.26
N ALA A 28 -26.29 -36.69 27.53
CA ALA A 28 -25.85 -35.29 27.54
C ALA A 28 -26.25 -34.56 28.84
N ALA A 29 -25.31 -33.83 29.40
CA ALA A 29 -25.57 -32.87 30.48
C ALA A 29 -24.88 -31.54 30.13
N THR A 30 -25.56 -30.44 30.41
CA THR A 30 -25.04 -29.08 30.10
C THR A 30 -23.65 -28.85 30.64
N GLY A 31 -22.77 -28.35 29.78
CA GLY A 31 -21.36 -28.08 30.11
C GLY A 31 -20.42 -29.27 29.92
N MET A 32 -20.89 -30.43 29.48
CA MET A 32 -20.00 -31.52 29.10
C MET A 32 -19.12 -31.12 27.92
N VAL A 33 -17.83 -31.41 28.00
CA VAL A 33 -16.82 -31.17 26.95
C VAL A 33 -16.12 -32.47 26.58
N ARG A 34 -15.92 -32.73 25.28
CA ARG A 34 -15.19 -33.88 24.76
C ARG A 34 -14.56 -33.60 23.40
N TRP A 35 -13.64 -34.48 22.96
CA TRP A 35 -13.13 -34.50 21.59
C TRP A 35 -13.95 -35.45 20.74
N ASN A 36 -14.51 -34.97 19.62
CA ASN A 36 -15.23 -35.80 18.65
C ASN A 36 -14.32 -36.18 17.49
N SER A 37 -14.00 -37.46 17.36
CA SER A 37 -13.13 -37.96 16.30
C SER A 37 -13.80 -38.08 14.92
N SER A 38 -15.16 -38.08 14.86
CA SER A 38 -15.90 -38.03 13.60
C SER A 38 -16.00 -36.62 13.00
N LEU A 39 -15.87 -35.58 13.85
CA LEU A 39 -15.93 -34.16 13.49
C LEU A 39 -14.66 -33.47 14.05
N PRO A 40 -13.44 -33.81 13.61
CA PRO A 40 -12.20 -33.56 14.34
C PRO A 40 -12.18 -32.21 15.09
N GLY A 41 -12.62 -32.21 16.36
CA GLY A 41 -12.76 -30.99 17.16
C GLY A 41 -13.31 -31.23 18.56
N ALA A 42 -13.04 -30.30 19.45
CA ALA A 42 -13.72 -30.28 20.75
C ALA A 42 -15.20 -29.91 20.55
N GLU A 43 -16.09 -30.58 21.29
CA GLU A 43 -17.49 -30.24 21.34
C GLU A 43 -17.97 -30.03 22.77
N VAL A 44 -18.92 -29.12 22.97
CA VAL A 44 -19.57 -28.85 24.23
C VAL A 44 -21.08 -29.07 24.12
N TYR A 45 -21.70 -29.66 25.13
CA TYR A 45 -23.16 -29.72 25.21
C TYR A 45 -23.71 -28.45 25.86
N ASN A 46 -24.43 -27.63 25.11
CA ASN A 46 -24.93 -26.33 25.53
C ASN A 46 -26.26 -26.36 26.30
N GLY A 47 -26.76 -27.56 26.60
CA GLY A 47 -28.06 -27.75 27.25
C GLY A 47 -29.17 -28.23 26.28
N SER A 48 -28.99 -28.06 24.98
CA SER A 48 -29.94 -28.52 23.95
C SER A 48 -29.26 -29.38 22.88
N ALA A 49 -28.01 -29.13 22.54
CA ALA A 49 -27.26 -29.87 21.50
C ALA A 49 -25.75 -29.90 21.79
N TRP A 50 -25.06 -30.88 21.19
CA TRP A 50 -23.62 -30.89 21.09
C TRP A 50 -23.16 -29.89 20.00
N VAL A 51 -22.40 -28.87 20.40
CA VAL A 51 -21.88 -27.82 19.53
C VAL A 51 -20.37 -27.99 19.44
N THR A 52 -19.85 -28.06 18.23
CA THR A 52 -18.39 -28.10 18.01
C THR A 52 -17.79 -26.75 18.40
N VAL A 53 -16.76 -26.74 19.23
CA VAL A 53 -15.97 -25.56 19.53
C VAL A 53 -15.05 -25.31 18.33
N THR A 54 -15.55 -24.65 17.34
CA THR A 54 -14.76 -24.18 16.18
C THR A 54 -14.42 -22.71 16.38
N SER A 55 -13.22 -22.32 16.05
CA SER A 55 -12.97 -20.90 15.79
C SER A 55 -13.82 -20.53 14.57
N SER A 56 -14.80 -19.64 14.73
CA SER A 56 -15.58 -19.17 13.58
C SER A 56 -14.61 -18.48 12.61
N SER A 57 -14.52 -19.05 11.40
CA SER A 57 -13.78 -18.44 10.32
C SER A 57 -14.71 -17.60 9.46
N PHE A 58 -14.23 -16.47 8.99
CA PHE A 58 -14.97 -15.55 8.13
C PHE A 58 -14.02 -14.91 7.11
N THR A 59 -14.57 -14.41 6.03
CA THR A 59 -13.81 -13.74 4.98
C THR A 59 -13.65 -12.26 5.30
N ILE A 60 -12.44 -11.75 5.13
CA ILE A 60 -12.13 -10.33 5.11
C ILE A 60 -11.63 -9.93 3.73
N ASP A 61 -11.99 -8.72 3.29
CA ASP A 61 -11.36 -8.05 2.16
C ASP A 61 -10.41 -6.99 2.69
N PHE A 62 -9.26 -6.82 2.05
CA PHE A 62 -8.35 -5.75 2.41
C PHE A 62 -7.61 -5.17 1.22
N LEU A 63 -7.25 -3.90 1.35
CA LEU A 63 -6.43 -3.15 0.41
C LEU A 63 -5.18 -2.68 1.12
N VAL A 64 -4.01 -2.94 0.52
CA VAL A 64 -2.72 -2.42 0.97
C VAL A 64 -2.16 -1.54 -0.14
N VAL A 65 -1.89 -0.27 0.19
CA VAL A 65 -1.26 0.68 -0.73
C VAL A 65 0.03 1.21 -0.09
N GLY A 66 1.16 1.02 -0.76
CA GLY A 66 2.46 1.55 -0.35
C GLY A 66 2.53 3.07 -0.42
N GLY A 67 3.50 3.69 0.23
CA GLY A 67 3.78 5.13 0.08
C GLY A 67 4.34 5.44 -1.31
N GLY A 68 3.94 6.56 -1.92
CA GLY A 68 4.45 7.01 -3.21
C GLY A 68 5.90 7.51 -3.14
N GLY A 69 6.65 7.39 -4.24
CA GLY A 69 7.96 8.01 -4.42
C GLY A 69 7.86 9.51 -4.66
N ALA A 70 8.89 10.23 -4.35
CA ALA A 70 9.00 11.67 -4.60
C ALA A 70 9.38 11.96 -6.06
N GLY A 71 9.04 13.14 -6.56
CA GLY A 71 9.57 13.65 -7.81
C GLY A 71 11.05 14.01 -7.69
N GLY A 72 11.79 13.94 -8.80
CA GLY A 72 13.17 14.39 -8.89
C GLY A 72 13.27 15.91 -8.98
N ARG A 73 14.42 16.47 -8.51
CA ARG A 73 14.75 17.88 -8.75
C ARG A 73 14.98 18.09 -10.25
N SER A 74 14.32 19.06 -10.85
CA SER A 74 14.38 19.31 -12.30
C SER A 74 14.18 18.04 -13.12
N GLY A 75 13.16 17.28 -12.83
CA GLY A 75 13.14 15.93 -13.39
C GLY A 75 11.80 15.23 -13.48
N GLY A 76 11.92 13.92 -13.47
CA GLY A 76 10.81 13.00 -13.62
C GLY A 76 9.87 12.98 -12.41
N GLY A 77 8.65 12.57 -12.65
CA GLY A 77 7.66 12.34 -11.61
C GLY A 77 7.99 11.09 -10.78
N GLY A 78 7.64 11.09 -9.49
CA GLY A 78 7.75 9.91 -8.62
C GLY A 78 6.74 8.84 -8.99
N GLY A 79 7.12 7.56 -8.85
CA GLY A 79 6.22 6.43 -9.01
C GLY A 79 5.25 6.32 -7.86
N ALA A 80 4.06 5.79 -8.09
CA ALA A 80 3.10 5.48 -7.06
C ALA A 80 3.55 4.29 -6.21
N GLY A 81 3.05 4.20 -4.98
CA GLY A 81 3.15 2.99 -4.17
C GLY A 81 2.44 1.81 -4.82
N GLY A 82 2.85 0.60 -4.50
CA GLY A 82 2.18 -0.62 -4.95
C GLY A 82 0.75 -0.67 -4.43
N PHE A 83 -0.13 -1.31 -5.18
CA PHE A 83 -1.54 -1.52 -4.88
C PHE A 83 -1.85 -3.01 -4.85
N ARG A 84 -2.36 -3.51 -3.72
CA ARG A 84 -2.73 -4.92 -3.55
C ARG A 84 -4.09 -5.03 -2.87
N ALA A 85 -5.08 -5.52 -3.60
CA ALA A 85 -6.40 -5.89 -3.10
C ALA A 85 -6.47 -7.40 -2.95
N VAL A 86 -6.86 -7.89 -1.77
CA VAL A 86 -6.85 -9.32 -1.43
C VAL A 86 -8.09 -9.65 -0.60
N SER A 87 -8.61 -10.86 -0.79
CA SER A 87 -9.64 -11.47 0.05
C SER A 87 -9.08 -12.75 0.67
N THR A 88 -9.28 -12.97 1.96
CA THR A 88 -8.83 -14.18 2.65
C THR A 88 -9.72 -14.57 3.82
N THR A 89 -9.65 -15.82 4.22
CA THR A 89 -10.38 -16.33 5.38
C THR A 89 -9.51 -16.21 6.63
N VAL A 90 -10.10 -15.67 7.70
CA VAL A 90 -9.47 -15.49 9.01
C VAL A 90 -10.37 -16.00 10.12
N SER A 91 -9.85 -16.05 11.34
CA SER A 91 -10.61 -16.30 12.57
C SER A 91 -10.29 -15.22 13.60
N THR A 92 -11.10 -15.13 14.67
CA THR A 92 -10.86 -14.21 15.79
C THR A 92 -9.57 -14.51 16.57
N THR A 93 -9.02 -15.73 16.41
CA THR A 93 -7.75 -16.13 17.03
C THR A 93 -6.51 -15.72 16.24
N ASN A 94 -6.68 -15.16 15.01
CA ASN A 94 -5.56 -14.72 14.20
C ASN A 94 -4.86 -13.50 14.81
N SER A 95 -3.55 -13.43 14.65
CA SER A 95 -2.75 -12.24 14.95
C SER A 95 -2.65 -11.36 13.71
N PHE A 96 -2.81 -10.05 13.91
CA PHE A 96 -2.75 -9.06 12.83
C PHE A 96 -1.72 -7.98 13.16
N SER A 97 -0.85 -7.69 12.20
CA SER A 97 0.04 -6.54 12.26
C SER A 97 -0.11 -5.71 11.00
N VAL A 98 -0.19 -4.40 11.15
CA VAL A 98 -0.36 -3.45 10.06
C VAL A 98 0.80 -2.47 10.06
N THR A 99 1.34 -2.19 8.87
CA THR A 99 2.31 -1.10 8.65
C THR A 99 1.78 -0.20 7.54
N VAL A 100 1.75 1.11 7.80
CA VAL A 100 1.44 2.12 6.80
C VAL A 100 2.72 2.83 6.40
N GLY A 101 3.10 2.72 5.13
CA GLY A 101 4.30 3.31 4.57
C GLY A 101 4.18 4.81 4.34
N GLY A 102 5.26 5.54 4.58
CA GLY A 102 5.38 6.97 4.29
C GLY A 102 5.74 7.24 2.83
N GLY A 103 5.36 8.40 2.31
CA GLY A 103 5.84 8.90 1.03
C GLY A 103 7.31 9.29 1.08
N GLY A 104 8.00 9.21 -0.06
CA GLY A 104 9.37 9.67 -0.20
C GLY A 104 9.46 11.20 -0.07
N ALA A 105 10.51 11.71 0.53
CA ALA A 105 10.78 13.15 0.61
C ALA A 105 11.15 13.72 -0.76
N GLY A 106 10.68 14.93 -1.10
CA GLY A 106 10.93 15.62 -2.35
C GLY A 106 12.40 15.78 -2.68
N GLY A 107 12.78 15.56 -3.93
CA GLY A 107 14.16 15.66 -4.38
C GLY A 107 14.66 17.12 -4.36
N SER A 108 15.65 17.43 -3.53
CA SER A 108 16.34 18.72 -3.49
C SER A 108 17.75 18.68 -4.09
N SER A 109 18.32 17.48 -4.28
CA SER A 109 19.69 17.25 -4.73
C SER A 109 19.81 16.27 -5.91
N GLY A 110 18.74 16.09 -6.71
CA GLY A 110 18.75 15.18 -7.87
C GLY A 110 17.58 14.18 -7.82
N LEU A 111 17.87 12.91 -7.55
CA LEU A 111 16.88 11.84 -7.45
C LEU A 111 15.86 12.10 -6.33
N GLY A 112 14.58 11.90 -6.61
CA GLY A 112 13.55 11.84 -5.59
C GLY A 112 13.72 10.58 -4.71
N ASN A 113 13.37 10.69 -3.44
CA ASN A 113 13.43 9.52 -2.54
C ASN A 113 12.28 8.57 -2.85
N SER A 114 12.56 7.27 -2.77
CA SER A 114 11.48 6.26 -2.84
C SER A 114 10.59 6.32 -1.60
N GLY A 115 9.32 5.95 -1.77
CA GLY A 115 8.40 5.73 -0.67
C GLY A 115 8.74 4.43 0.08
N THR A 116 8.06 4.20 1.20
CA THR A 116 8.19 2.98 1.99
C THR A 116 7.00 2.04 1.82
N ALA A 117 7.22 0.75 2.06
CA ALA A 117 6.18 -0.25 1.90
C ALA A 117 5.09 -0.14 2.98
N SER A 118 3.85 -0.49 2.60
CA SER A 118 2.78 -0.83 3.53
C SER A 118 2.58 -2.35 3.57
N SER A 119 2.10 -2.87 4.69
CA SER A 119 1.81 -4.30 4.80
C SER A 119 0.66 -4.59 5.77
N LEU A 120 -0.03 -5.70 5.51
CA LEU A 120 -0.87 -6.40 6.47
C LEU A 120 -0.28 -7.80 6.66
N ILE A 121 0.01 -8.18 7.91
CA ILE A 121 0.51 -9.51 8.25
C ILE A 121 -0.57 -10.23 9.05
N ILE A 122 -0.91 -11.45 8.61
CA ILE A 122 -1.94 -12.31 9.23
C ILE A 122 -1.27 -13.64 9.58
N ASN A 123 -1.13 -13.96 10.86
CA ASN A 123 -0.45 -15.19 11.33
C ASN A 123 0.92 -15.41 10.66
N GLY A 124 1.73 -14.37 10.52
CA GLY A 124 3.05 -14.43 9.89
C GLY A 124 3.06 -14.41 8.36
N VAL A 125 1.91 -14.53 7.70
CA VAL A 125 1.80 -14.35 6.23
C VAL A 125 1.73 -12.87 5.90
N SER A 126 2.70 -12.37 5.12
CA SER A 126 2.81 -10.96 4.77
C SER A 126 2.17 -10.63 3.42
N TYR A 127 1.30 -9.62 3.42
CA TYR A 127 0.71 -9.00 2.24
C TYR A 127 1.28 -7.59 2.10
N THR A 128 2.38 -7.46 1.39
CA THR A 128 3.16 -6.21 1.28
C THR A 128 2.93 -5.54 -0.08
N ALA A 129 2.66 -4.24 -0.04
CA ALA A 129 2.68 -3.35 -1.19
C ALA A 129 3.94 -2.46 -1.10
N ALA A 130 4.83 -2.55 -2.09
CA ALA A 130 6.10 -1.84 -2.07
C ALA A 130 5.91 -0.33 -2.18
N GLY A 131 6.87 0.43 -1.69
CA GLY A 131 6.91 1.88 -1.93
C GLY A 131 7.16 2.21 -3.40
N GLY A 132 6.72 3.38 -3.84
CA GLY A 132 6.96 3.88 -5.18
C GLY A 132 8.41 4.33 -5.39
N GLY A 133 8.93 4.19 -6.60
CA GLY A 133 10.28 4.62 -6.95
C GLY A 133 10.39 6.15 -7.08
N GLY A 134 11.52 6.72 -6.64
CA GLY A 134 11.81 8.15 -6.82
C GLY A 134 12.00 8.52 -8.30
N GLY A 135 11.55 9.71 -8.70
CA GLY A 135 11.76 10.27 -10.04
C GLY A 135 13.21 10.68 -10.28
N GLY A 136 13.73 10.43 -11.48
CA GLY A 136 15.06 10.85 -11.90
C GLY A 136 15.20 12.37 -11.90
N GLY A 137 16.36 12.87 -11.57
CA GLY A 137 16.67 14.30 -11.55
C GLY A 137 17.98 14.61 -12.25
N ILE A 138 18.45 15.85 -12.10
CA ILE A 138 19.79 16.27 -12.55
C ILE A 138 20.78 16.03 -11.42
N GLY A 139 21.88 15.36 -11.70
CA GLY A 139 23.03 15.26 -10.81
C GLY A 139 23.90 16.51 -10.85
N THR A 140 24.59 16.83 -9.74
CA THR A 140 25.52 17.98 -9.65
C THR A 140 26.79 17.78 -10.48
N ASP A 141 27.12 16.56 -10.87
CA ASP A 141 28.40 16.16 -11.44
C ASP A 141 28.27 15.61 -12.89
N GLY A 142 27.22 15.94 -13.61
CA GLY A 142 26.97 15.40 -14.97
C GLY A 142 26.54 13.92 -14.99
N GLY A 143 26.57 13.24 -13.84
CA GLY A 143 26.01 11.93 -13.64
C GLY A 143 24.55 12.02 -13.18
N GLU A 144 23.62 12.11 -14.13
CA GLU A 144 22.20 12.20 -13.83
C GLU A 144 21.67 10.86 -13.29
N PRO A 145 21.12 10.83 -12.04
CA PRO A 145 20.62 9.59 -11.47
C PRO A 145 19.39 9.07 -12.26
N ASN A 146 19.42 7.79 -12.57
CA ASN A 146 18.27 7.10 -13.16
C ASN A 146 17.10 7.07 -12.18
N ALA A 147 15.90 7.05 -12.73
CA ALA A 147 14.69 6.85 -11.93
C ALA A 147 14.73 5.51 -11.18
N ALA A 148 14.23 5.51 -9.95
CA ALA A 148 14.21 4.31 -9.10
C ALA A 148 13.04 3.38 -9.46
N SER A 149 13.28 2.07 -9.33
CA SER A 149 12.23 1.05 -9.36
C SER A 149 11.43 1.02 -8.05
N GLY A 150 10.22 0.47 -8.07
CA GLY A 150 9.36 0.36 -6.90
C GLY A 150 8.06 -0.38 -7.17
N GLY A 151 7.07 -0.23 -6.29
CA GLY A 151 5.70 -0.70 -6.54
C GLY A 151 5.22 -0.20 -7.91
N SER A 152 5.35 1.11 -8.15
CA SER A 152 5.45 1.69 -9.50
C SER A 152 6.76 2.45 -9.62
N GLY A 153 7.34 2.49 -10.81
CA GLY A 153 8.65 3.10 -11.06
C GLY A 153 8.58 4.62 -11.22
N GLY A 154 9.63 5.34 -10.83
CA GLY A 154 9.78 6.76 -11.11
C GLY A 154 9.99 7.08 -12.59
N GLY A 155 9.68 8.30 -13.03
CA GLY A 155 9.93 8.79 -14.38
C GLY A 155 11.37 9.25 -14.60
N GLY A 156 11.90 9.13 -15.83
CA GLY A 156 13.23 9.60 -16.21
C GLY A 156 13.35 11.12 -16.11
N GLY A 157 14.50 11.61 -15.62
CA GLY A 157 14.79 13.04 -15.49
C GLY A 157 15.12 13.72 -16.83
N HIS A 158 15.17 15.06 -16.83
CA HIS A 158 15.65 15.84 -17.99
C HIS A 158 17.10 15.46 -18.31
N SER A 159 17.40 15.06 -19.54
CA SER A 159 18.73 14.68 -19.97
C SER A 159 18.84 14.63 -21.48
N GLY A 160 20.01 15.03 -22.01
CA GLY A 160 20.40 14.78 -23.41
C GLY A 160 20.67 13.31 -23.73
N TYR A 161 20.71 12.44 -22.71
CA TYR A 161 20.88 11.00 -22.84
C TYR A 161 19.56 10.31 -22.49
N GLY A 162 19.19 9.26 -23.24
CA GLY A 162 17.96 8.51 -22.96
C GLY A 162 17.97 7.93 -21.54
N LYS A 163 17.15 8.50 -20.66
CA LYS A 163 16.96 8.03 -19.29
C LYS A 163 15.66 7.26 -19.21
N PRO A 164 15.71 5.93 -19.03
CA PRO A 164 14.50 5.15 -18.88
C PRO A 164 13.79 5.49 -17.56
N GLY A 165 12.49 5.29 -17.53
CA GLY A 165 11.76 5.24 -16.27
C GLY A 165 12.18 4.01 -15.45
N GLY A 166 11.99 4.07 -14.15
CA GLY A 166 12.19 2.95 -13.23
C GLY A 166 11.18 1.82 -13.50
N ALA A 167 11.57 0.59 -13.21
CA ALA A 167 10.66 -0.55 -13.31
C ALA A 167 9.57 -0.50 -12.24
N GLY A 168 8.34 -0.82 -12.61
CA GLY A 168 7.25 -1.11 -11.68
C GLY A 168 7.24 -2.57 -11.26
N ASN A 169 6.29 -2.93 -10.39
CA ASN A 169 6.12 -4.27 -9.84
C ASN A 169 7.42 -4.86 -9.26
N THR A 170 8.13 -4.03 -8.48
CA THR A 170 9.41 -4.40 -7.86
C THR A 170 9.29 -4.27 -6.33
N PRO A 171 9.45 -5.38 -5.57
CA PRO A 171 9.56 -6.75 -6.04
C PRO A 171 8.32 -7.24 -6.78
N ALA A 172 8.50 -8.23 -7.64
CA ALA A 172 7.40 -8.77 -8.46
C ALA A 172 6.31 -9.43 -7.61
N THR A 173 5.05 -9.13 -7.94
CA THR A 173 3.86 -9.75 -7.33
C THR A 173 2.88 -10.20 -8.41
N THR A 174 2.03 -11.15 -8.06
CA THR A 174 0.89 -11.57 -8.88
C THR A 174 -0.38 -11.43 -8.05
N PRO A 175 -1.38 -10.62 -8.50
CA PRO A 175 -1.31 -9.67 -9.63
C PRO A 175 -0.23 -8.61 -9.45
N SER A 176 0.14 -7.92 -10.56
CA SER A 176 1.08 -6.80 -10.54
C SER A 176 0.60 -5.70 -9.59
N GLN A 177 1.50 -5.16 -8.78
CA GLN A 177 1.21 -4.07 -7.85
C GLN A 177 1.39 -2.67 -8.45
N GLY A 178 1.92 -2.56 -9.68
CA GLY A 178 2.12 -1.28 -10.35
C GLY A 178 2.92 -1.39 -11.64
N ASN A 179 3.14 -0.25 -12.30
CA ASN A 179 3.72 -0.17 -13.64
C ASN A 179 4.98 0.70 -13.66
N SER A 180 5.77 0.60 -14.74
CA SER A 180 6.98 1.40 -14.95
C SER A 180 6.68 2.88 -15.14
N GLY A 181 7.65 3.72 -14.80
CA GLY A 181 7.66 5.12 -15.19
C GLY A 181 7.98 5.31 -16.68
N GLY A 182 7.67 6.50 -17.21
CA GLY A 182 8.03 6.92 -18.54
C GLY A 182 9.50 7.36 -18.64
N GLY A 183 10.13 7.12 -19.79
CA GLY A 183 11.45 7.64 -20.08
C GLY A 183 11.44 9.10 -20.52
N ASN A 184 12.61 9.76 -20.53
CA ASN A 184 12.75 11.06 -21.19
C ASN A 184 12.99 10.90 -22.71
N GLN A 185 12.83 12.02 -23.43
CA GLN A 185 13.24 12.12 -24.83
C GLN A 185 14.68 12.61 -24.94
N THR A 186 15.45 12.06 -25.91
CA THR A 186 16.86 12.39 -26.15
C THR A 186 17.08 13.64 -27.02
N PHE A 187 16.03 14.22 -27.57
CA PHE A 187 16.09 15.40 -28.44
C PHE A 187 15.60 16.64 -27.68
N ASN A 188 16.23 17.80 -28.00
CA ASN A 188 15.75 19.08 -27.52
C ASN A 188 14.23 19.23 -27.77
N PRO A 189 13.41 19.55 -26.77
CA PRO A 189 13.72 20.12 -25.45
C PRO A 189 13.97 19.12 -24.27
N TYR A 190 14.30 17.88 -24.53
CA TYR A 190 14.60 16.84 -23.52
C TYR A 190 13.52 16.65 -22.44
N PRO A 191 12.24 16.57 -22.77
CA PRO A 191 11.18 16.51 -21.77
C PRO A 191 11.31 15.24 -20.93
N ALA A 192 11.10 15.39 -19.61
CA ALA A 192 11.20 14.32 -18.63
C ALA A 192 9.98 13.38 -18.65
N GLY A 193 10.14 12.17 -18.13
CA GLY A 193 9.07 11.18 -18.02
C GLY A 193 8.27 11.29 -16.74
N GLY A 194 6.98 10.94 -16.76
CA GLY A 194 6.11 10.81 -15.60
C GLY A 194 6.34 9.49 -14.87
N GLY A 195 6.03 9.45 -13.56
CA GLY A 195 6.05 8.24 -12.74
C GLY A 195 4.94 7.28 -13.10
N GLY A 196 5.18 5.96 -12.92
CA GLY A 196 4.17 4.92 -13.10
C GLY A 196 3.07 5.00 -12.03
N GLY A 197 1.86 4.61 -12.37
CA GLY A 197 0.74 4.39 -11.47
C GLY A 197 0.42 2.91 -11.33
N ALA A 198 -0.45 2.56 -10.40
CA ALA A 198 -0.87 1.17 -10.20
C ALA A 198 -1.70 0.62 -11.37
N GLY A 199 -2.46 1.47 -12.06
CA GLY A 199 -3.33 1.09 -13.18
C GLY A 199 -2.69 1.26 -14.56
N ALA A 200 -1.70 2.19 -14.71
CA ALA A 200 -1.06 2.45 -15.99
C ALA A 200 0.39 2.88 -15.81
N ALA A 201 1.21 2.67 -16.85
CA ALA A 201 2.56 3.20 -16.93
C ALA A 201 2.56 4.74 -16.99
N GLY A 202 3.67 5.34 -16.57
CA GLY A 202 3.90 6.77 -16.73
C GLY A 202 4.13 7.12 -18.20
N GLY A 203 3.69 8.31 -18.62
CA GLY A 203 3.96 8.83 -19.96
C GLY A 203 5.42 9.20 -20.13
N GLY A 204 6.00 8.90 -21.29
CA GLY A 204 7.29 9.41 -21.70
C GLY A 204 7.22 10.88 -22.08
N GLY A 205 8.34 11.61 -21.92
CA GLY A 205 8.49 12.94 -22.50
C GLY A 205 8.49 12.89 -24.02
N SER A 206 7.76 13.76 -24.72
CA SER A 206 7.65 13.79 -26.17
C SER A 206 7.19 15.18 -26.67
N GLY A 207 7.72 15.62 -27.80
CA GLY A 207 7.21 16.78 -28.58
C GLY A 207 7.13 18.08 -27.77
N GLY A 208 8.02 18.34 -26.84
CA GLY A 208 7.97 19.54 -25.97
C GLY A 208 7.01 19.40 -24.80
N GLN A 209 6.50 18.20 -24.53
CA GLN A 209 5.66 17.91 -23.38
C GLN A 209 6.34 16.93 -22.44
N SER A 210 6.45 17.29 -21.18
CA SER A 210 6.88 16.35 -20.15
C SER A 210 5.78 15.35 -19.80
N GLY A 211 6.18 14.11 -19.52
CA GLY A 211 5.30 12.98 -19.37
C GLY A 211 4.31 13.12 -18.21
N PRO A 212 3.03 12.80 -18.40
CA PRO A 212 2.05 12.69 -17.33
C PRO A 212 2.32 11.46 -16.46
N GLY A 213 1.91 11.52 -15.21
CA GLY A 213 1.88 10.36 -14.32
C GLY A 213 0.87 9.31 -14.78
N GLY A 214 1.20 8.05 -14.58
CA GLY A 214 0.30 6.92 -14.86
C GLY A 214 -0.91 6.93 -13.93
N ALA A 215 -2.07 6.54 -14.44
CA ALA A 215 -3.28 6.43 -13.64
C ALA A 215 -3.15 5.36 -12.56
N GLY A 216 -3.79 5.58 -11.43
CA GLY A 216 -3.90 4.62 -10.33
C GLY A 216 -4.91 3.51 -10.63
N ALA A 217 -5.05 2.60 -9.67
CA ALA A 217 -6.04 1.54 -9.67
C ALA A 217 -7.23 1.89 -8.76
N THR A 218 -8.42 1.45 -9.16
CA THR A 218 -9.66 1.68 -8.42
C THR A 218 -9.97 0.53 -7.46
N SER A 219 -10.56 0.88 -6.31
CA SER A 219 -11.14 -0.07 -5.36
C SER A 219 -12.47 0.45 -4.84
N SER A 220 -13.45 -0.44 -4.68
CA SER A 220 -14.73 -0.15 -4.04
C SER A 220 -14.79 -0.65 -2.60
N ILE A 221 -13.67 -0.98 -1.99
CA ILE A 221 -13.60 -1.54 -0.64
C ILE A 221 -14.25 -0.64 0.42
N THR A 222 -14.26 0.67 0.21
CA THR A 222 -14.87 1.68 1.10
C THR A 222 -16.38 1.86 0.90
N GLY A 223 -16.99 1.07 0.00
CA GLY A 223 -18.41 1.20 -0.37
C GLY A 223 -18.64 2.11 -1.59
N THR A 224 -17.67 2.92 -1.97
CA THR A 224 -17.66 3.76 -3.18
C THR A 224 -16.38 3.52 -3.97
N SER A 225 -16.42 3.76 -5.28
CA SER A 225 -15.22 3.61 -6.13
C SER A 225 -14.25 4.75 -5.88
N VAL A 226 -13.05 4.41 -5.37
CA VAL A 226 -11.95 5.35 -5.10
C VAL A 226 -10.71 4.89 -5.86
N THR A 227 -10.01 5.84 -6.50
CA THR A 227 -8.74 5.55 -7.20
C THR A 227 -7.57 5.85 -6.28
N TYR A 228 -6.59 4.93 -6.20
CA TYR A 228 -5.37 5.01 -5.39
C TYR A 228 -4.14 4.85 -6.28
N ALA A 229 -2.99 5.23 -5.76
CA ALA A 229 -1.69 4.98 -6.37
C ALA A 229 -1.54 5.55 -7.80
N GLY A 230 -1.86 6.83 -7.99
CA GLY A 230 -1.55 7.57 -9.22
C GLY A 230 -0.09 8.04 -9.23
N GLY A 231 0.60 7.96 -10.38
CA GLY A 231 1.97 8.43 -10.53
C GLY A 231 2.10 9.95 -10.60
N GLY A 232 3.26 10.50 -10.25
CA GLY A 232 3.55 11.94 -10.38
C GLY A 232 3.84 12.37 -11.82
N GLY A 233 3.43 13.56 -12.21
CA GLY A 233 3.78 14.17 -13.50
C GLY A 233 5.22 14.71 -13.49
N ALA A 234 5.88 14.72 -14.64
CA ALA A 234 7.22 15.27 -14.79
C ALA A 234 7.21 16.81 -14.79
N GLY A 235 8.30 17.43 -14.32
CA GLY A 235 8.50 18.87 -14.37
C GLY A 235 8.61 19.38 -15.81
N GLY A 236 8.17 20.62 -16.05
CA GLY A 236 8.40 21.32 -17.30
C GLY A 236 9.85 21.87 -17.37
N SER A 237 10.20 22.52 -18.48
CA SER A 237 11.46 23.20 -18.65
C SER A 237 11.25 24.63 -19.16
N THR A 238 12.03 25.57 -18.60
CA THR A 238 12.10 26.95 -19.13
C THR A 238 13.32 27.17 -19.99
N TYR A 239 14.34 26.32 -19.88
CA TYR A 239 15.53 26.36 -20.72
C TYR A 239 15.24 25.84 -22.13
N TYR A 240 14.62 24.70 -22.19
CA TYR A 240 14.07 24.11 -23.42
C TYR A 240 12.55 24.08 -23.22
N PRO A 241 11.79 25.07 -23.74
CA PRO A 241 10.39 25.22 -23.40
C PRO A 241 9.61 23.90 -23.54
N SER A 242 9.23 23.33 -22.38
CA SER A 242 8.36 22.17 -22.34
C SER A 242 7.27 22.37 -21.29
N THR A 243 6.07 21.87 -21.58
CA THR A 243 4.97 21.89 -20.63
C THR A 243 5.18 20.79 -19.59
N ARG A 244 4.70 21.03 -18.37
CA ARG A 244 4.72 20.03 -17.29
C ARG A 244 3.77 18.87 -17.57
N GLY A 245 4.09 17.72 -17.04
CA GLY A 245 3.17 16.58 -16.93
C GLY A 245 2.15 16.80 -15.83
N LEU A 246 0.93 16.34 -16.06
CA LEU A 246 -0.09 16.24 -15.01
C LEU A 246 0.14 15.02 -14.15
N GLY A 247 -0.29 15.08 -12.89
CA GLY A 247 -0.33 13.90 -12.02
C GLY A 247 -1.42 12.92 -12.46
N GLY A 248 -1.16 11.62 -12.28
CA GLY A 248 -2.11 10.53 -12.53
C GLY A 248 -3.27 10.57 -11.54
N ALA A 249 -4.46 10.16 -12.01
CA ALA A 249 -5.61 9.95 -11.13
C ALA A 249 -5.25 8.96 -10.02
N GLY A 250 -5.76 9.20 -8.81
CA GLY A 250 -5.41 8.41 -7.63
C GLY A 250 -4.33 9.06 -6.78
N GLY A 251 -4.22 10.39 -6.80
CA GLY A 251 -3.41 11.17 -5.87
C GLY A 251 -2.03 11.56 -6.38
N GLY A 252 -1.74 11.41 -7.67
CA GLY A 252 -0.47 11.84 -8.25
C GLY A 252 -0.30 13.35 -8.26
N GLY A 253 0.87 13.87 -7.83
CA GLY A 253 1.24 15.28 -7.88
C GLY A 253 1.60 15.74 -9.29
N ALA A 254 1.17 16.93 -9.70
CA ALA A 254 1.56 17.54 -10.97
C ALA A 254 3.02 18.01 -10.96
N GLY A 255 3.68 17.98 -12.09
CA GLY A 255 5.02 18.55 -12.27
C GLY A 255 5.05 20.05 -12.05
N GLY A 256 6.22 20.60 -11.70
CA GLY A 256 6.47 22.03 -11.58
C GLY A 256 6.41 22.74 -12.93
N SER A 257 6.06 24.03 -12.92
CA SER A 257 6.03 24.89 -14.10
C SER A 257 6.61 26.28 -13.79
N GLY A 258 7.05 27.01 -14.81
CA GLY A 258 7.71 28.30 -14.64
C GLY A 258 9.13 28.21 -14.10
N ALA A 259 9.77 29.36 -13.86
CA ALA A 259 11.12 29.42 -13.33
C ALA A 259 11.15 28.89 -11.88
N ALA A 260 11.96 27.88 -11.58
CA ALA A 260 12.11 27.25 -10.28
C ALA A 260 10.83 26.64 -9.69
N GLY A 261 9.84 26.29 -10.52
CA GLY A 261 8.58 25.69 -10.08
C GLY A 261 8.78 24.33 -9.43
N ALA A 262 8.37 24.18 -8.16
CA ALA A 262 8.40 22.91 -7.47
C ALA A 262 7.27 21.98 -7.97
N GLY A 263 7.50 20.70 -7.97
CA GLY A 263 6.50 19.69 -8.17
C GLY A 263 5.50 19.66 -7.01
N SER A 264 4.23 19.36 -7.32
CA SER A 264 3.22 19.18 -6.30
C SER A 264 3.44 17.86 -5.54
N ASN A 265 3.07 17.83 -4.26
CA ASN A 265 3.10 16.59 -3.48
C ASN A 265 2.03 15.61 -3.97
N GLY A 266 2.30 14.35 -3.83
CA GLY A 266 1.31 13.29 -3.91
C GLY A 266 0.32 13.39 -2.75
N ALA A 267 -0.93 13.02 -2.99
CA ALA A 267 -1.97 13.08 -1.98
C ALA A 267 -1.70 12.05 -0.87
N ALA A 268 -1.83 12.47 0.39
CA ALA A 268 -1.71 11.60 1.55
C ALA A 268 -2.76 10.49 1.53
N ASN A 269 -2.43 9.33 2.08
CA ASN A 269 -3.31 8.16 2.21
C ASN A 269 -3.82 7.61 0.86
N THR A 270 -3.10 7.88 -0.21
CA THR A 270 -3.40 7.37 -1.55
C THR A 270 -2.26 6.58 -2.17
N GLY A 271 -1.04 6.70 -1.61
CA GLY A 271 0.18 6.19 -2.25
C GLY A 271 0.57 6.93 -3.53
N GLY A 272 0.07 8.14 -3.74
CA GLY A 272 0.34 8.93 -4.95
C GLY A 272 1.80 9.38 -5.05
N GLY A 273 2.40 9.32 -6.26
CA GLY A 273 3.75 9.83 -6.52
C GLY A 273 3.80 11.35 -6.53
N GLY A 274 4.91 11.95 -6.10
CA GLY A 274 5.16 13.40 -6.17
C GLY A 274 5.54 13.88 -7.58
N GLY A 275 5.17 15.10 -7.95
CA GLY A 275 5.54 15.72 -9.23
C GLY A 275 7.03 16.09 -9.31
N GLY A 276 7.64 16.01 -10.48
CA GLY A 276 9.00 16.47 -10.74
C GLY A 276 9.13 17.99 -10.71
N GLY A 277 10.28 18.51 -10.30
CA GLY A 277 10.58 19.95 -10.34
C GLY A 277 10.92 20.45 -11.74
N THR A 278 10.82 21.75 -11.96
CA THR A 278 11.10 22.41 -13.25
C THR A 278 12.60 22.43 -13.55
N TYR A 279 12.97 22.23 -14.83
CA TYR A 279 14.31 22.50 -15.35
C TYR A 279 14.48 23.96 -15.71
N PRO A 280 15.43 24.72 -15.07
CA PRO A 280 15.52 26.18 -15.22
C PRO A 280 16.34 26.61 -16.44
N ASN A 281 16.12 27.84 -16.90
CA ASN A 281 16.93 28.52 -17.91
C ASN A 281 18.15 29.29 -17.32
N THR A 282 18.54 29.02 -16.09
CA THR A 282 19.62 29.73 -15.39
C THR A 282 20.53 28.73 -14.68
N PRO A 283 21.79 29.12 -14.33
CA PRO A 283 22.71 28.21 -13.66
C PRO A 283 22.08 27.51 -12.46
N ALA A 284 22.57 26.34 -12.13
CA ALA A 284 22.05 25.30 -11.24
C ALA A 284 21.40 25.71 -9.88
N GLY A 285 21.40 26.97 -9.50
CA GLY A 285 20.82 27.45 -8.23
C GLY A 285 19.29 27.56 -8.19
N TYR A 286 18.61 27.59 -9.32
CA TYR A 286 17.15 27.88 -9.43
C TYR A 286 16.31 26.70 -9.90
N ALA A 287 16.85 25.50 -9.82
CA ALA A 287 16.12 24.29 -10.20
C ALA A 287 14.94 24.02 -9.24
N GLY A 288 13.75 23.73 -9.78
CA GLY A 288 12.59 23.38 -8.99
C GLY A 288 12.80 22.06 -8.22
N ASN A 289 12.43 22.02 -6.96
CA ASN A 289 12.44 20.80 -6.16
C ASN A 289 11.32 19.85 -6.60
N GLY A 290 11.55 18.55 -6.49
CA GLY A 290 10.47 17.56 -6.62
C GLY A 290 9.49 17.64 -5.45
N GLY A 291 8.22 17.36 -5.71
CA GLY A 291 7.22 17.17 -4.67
C GLY A 291 7.43 15.84 -3.92
N SER A 292 7.05 15.80 -2.66
CA SER A 292 7.07 14.56 -1.87
C SER A 292 6.00 13.58 -2.36
N GLY A 293 6.22 12.28 -2.19
CA GLY A 293 5.18 11.28 -2.37
C GLY A 293 4.12 11.35 -1.26
N GLY A 294 2.92 10.86 -1.53
CA GLY A 294 1.86 10.69 -0.54
C GLY A 294 2.06 9.43 0.29
N SER A 295 1.62 9.44 1.54
CA SER A 295 1.60 8.21 2.37
C SER A 295 0.70 7.14 1.77
N GLY A 296 0.98 5.87 2.11
CA GLY A 296 0.13 4.73 1.82
C GLY A 296 -1.11 4.68 2.72
N VAL A 297 -1.86 3.61 2.57
CA VAL A 297 -3.03 3.28 3.40
C VAL A 297 -3.21 1.76 3.46
N VAL A 298 -3.70 1.26 4.59
CA VAL A 298 -4.20 -0.11 4.70
C VAL A 298 -5.68 -0.05 5.08
N ILE A 299 -6.54 -0.74 4.32
CA ILE A 299 -7.99 -0.77 4.55
C ILE A 299 -8.40 -2.21 4.76
N VAL A 300 -9.14 -2.48 5.85
CA VAL A 300 -9.67 -3.81 6.18
C VAL A 300 -11.18 -3.73 6.29
N LYS A 301 -11.87 -4.56 5.53
CA LYS A 301 -13.33 -4.70 5.53
C LYS A 301 -13.70 -6.05 6.13
N ILE A 302 -14.49 -6.04 7.18
CA ILE A 302 -14.94 -7.23 7.92
C ILE A 302 -16.47 -7.25 8.02
N PRO A 303 -17.11 -8.42 8.22
CA PRO A 303 -18.54 -8.47 8.55
C PRO A 303 -18.84 -7.63 9.79
N ASP A 304 -20.01 -6.96 9.82
CA ASP A 304 -20.37 -6.01 10.88
C ASP A 304 -20.63 -6.67 12.26
N THR A 305 -20.81 -8.00 12.27
CA THR A 305 -20.87 -8.83 13.48
C THR A 305 -19.57 -8.84 14.28
N TYR A 306 -18.45 -8.46 13.66
CA TYR A 306 -17.12 -8.38 14.30
C TYR A 306 -16.69 -6.94 14.54
N SER A 307 -15.69 -6.77 15.40
CA SER A 307 -15.06 -5.47 15.70
C SER A 307 -13.55 -5.60 15.74
N ILE A 308 -12.83 -4.50 15.46
CA ILE A 308 -11.38 -4.43 15.59
C ILE A 308 -11.02 -3.64 16.85
N SER A 309 -10.12 -4.21 17.68
CA SER A 309 -9.40 -3.49 18.73
C SER A 309 -7.98 -3.24 18.29
N VAL A 310 -7.54 -1.97 18.29
CA VAL A 310 -6.20 -1.57 17.79
C VAL A 310 -5.26 -1.22 18.92
N SER A 311 -3.96 -1.50 18.74
CA SER A 311 -2.91 -1.05 19.66
C SER A 311 -2.74 0.47 19.61
N ALA A 312 -2.21 1.05 20.67
CA ALA A 312 -1.88 2.48 20.73
C ALA A 312 -0.89 2.85 19.59
N GLY A 313 -1.01 4.05 19.05
CA GLY A 313 -0.12 4.58 18.00
C GLY A 313 -0.63 4.42 16.57
N LEU A 314 -1.65 3.61 16.32
CA LEU A 314 -2.30 3.53 15.01
C LEU A 314 -3.40 4.60 14.88
N VAL A 315 -3.39 5.30 13.74
CA VAL A 315 -4.49 6.18 13.35
C VAL A 315 -5.45 5.38 12.47
N VAL A 316 -6.66 5.16 12.98
CA VAL A 316 -7.68 4.36 12.29
C VAL A 316 -9.00 5.11 12.26
N SER A 317 -9.69 5.07 11.13
CA SER A 317 -11.08 5.52 10.98
C SER A 317 -11.99 4.33 10.69
N LEU A 318 -13.22 4.39 11.21
CA LEU A 318 -14.27 3.41 10.96
C LEU A 318 -15.36 4.01 10.09
N ASN A 319 -15.72 3.30 9.04
CA ASN A 319 -16.93 3.52 8.25
C ASN A 319 -17.78 2.24 8.26
N THR A 320 -19.11 2.37 8.16
CA THR A 320 -20.04 1.24 8.12
C THR A 320 -20.82 1.30 6.82
N VAL A 321 -20.79 0.19 6.09
CA VAL A 321 -21.57 -0.01 4.86
C VAL A 321 -22.37 -1.30 5.06
N SER A 322 -23.59 -1.36 4.54
CA SER A 322 -24.54 -2.46 4.77
C SER A 322 -23.89 -3.84 4.95
N GLY A 323 -23.95 -4.40 6.16
CA GLY A 323 -23.39 -5.70 6.54
C GLY A 323 -21.88 -5.73 6.80
N PHE A 324 -21.16 -4.58 6.74
CA PHE A 324 -19.71 -4.54 6.91
C PHE A 324 -19.23 -3.31 7.69
N LYS A 325 -18.15 -3.50 8.45
CA LYS A 325 -17.31 -2.44 9.02
C LYS A 325 -16.01 -2.32 8.23
N ILE A 326 -15.62 -1.10 7.93
CA ILE A 326 -14.43 -0.77 7.11
C ILE A 326 -13.49 0.08 7.94
N TYR A 327 -12.33 -0.44 8.23
CA TYR A 327 -11.29 0.21 9.02
C TYR A 327 -10.16 0.68 8.10
N SER A 328 -9.89 2.00 8.09
CA SER A 328 -8.83 2.60 7.28
C SER A 328 -7.69 3.08 8.19
N PHE A 329 -6.53 2.45 8.08
CA PHE A 329 -5.30 2.81 8.78
C PHE A 329 -4.51 3.80 7.92
N THR A 330 -4.31 5.02 8.42
CA THR A 330 -3.72 6.15 7.69
C THR A 330 -2.48 6.77 8.32
N GLY A 331 -2.24 6.53 9.62
CA GLY A 331 -1.02 6.97 10.30
C GLY A 331 0.19 6.16 9.84
N VAL A 332 1.23 6.86 9.39
CA VAL A 332 2.51 6.22 9.04
C VAL A 332 3.11 5.57 10.29
N GLY A 333 3.41 4.29 10.21
CA GLY A 333 3.94 3.52 11.34
C GLY A 333 3.44 2.08 11.34
N THR A 334 3.79 1.37 12.40
CA THR A 334 3.44 -0.05 12.60
C THR A 334 2.70 -0.25 13.90
N GLY A 335 1.73 -1.15 13.91
CA GLY A 335 1.01 -1.59 15.10
C GLY A 335 0.28 -2.90 14.87
N THR A 336 -0.47 -3.32 15.87
CA THR A 336 -1.24 -4.58 15.84
C THR A 336 -2.72 -4.30 16.07
N PHE A 337 -3.56 -5.23 15.64
CA PHE A 337 -4.97 -5.26 16.00
C PHE A 337 -5.44 -6.69 16.21
N SER A 338 -6.58 -6.83 16.88
CA SER A 338 -7.32 -8.09 17.02
C SER A 338 -8.74 -7.92 16.55
N ILE A 339 -9.37 -9.01 16.14
CA ILE A 339 -10.79 -9.05 15.75
C ILE A 339 -11.56 -9.82 16.82
N ALA A 340 -12.66 -9.24 17.29
CA ALA A 340 -13.53 -9.83 18.30
C ALA A 340 -15.00 -9.84 17.84
#